data_c9f18444e42883e8427b045dd1f1b458
#
_entry.id   c9f18444e42883e8427b045dd1f1b458
#
_cell.length_a   1.000
_cell.length_b   1.000
_cell.length_c   1.000
_cell.angle_alpha   90.00
_cell.angle_beta   90.00
_cell.angle_gamma   90.00
#
_symmetry.space_group_name_H-M   'P 1'
#
loop_
_entity.id
_entity.type
_entity.pdbx_description
1 polymer ?
#
loop_
_entity_poly.entity_id
_entity_poly.type
_entity_poly.pdbx_seq_one_letter_code
_entity_poly.pdbx_strand_id
1 'polypeptide(L)'
;MPRRLIAFALLAALACAPARVPLDLTSAGLVDLPDTASHVRIRIDSRRQELVLVGGPYRLLPLPRALGHADVSMAERDSVMCRFVWPQDTWIRSFDLELHDEAGHPLPRSLLHHLTMVNHDRRQLVYPMAERVVSFGKETERISFPPTIGIPLKAGQRITLYAMWDNHTGREVPGAYVVLTFRWVSPNQVPRPIAVFPLFIDANPVAGGHDMFDVPPGGCVKTSEFTLPVGGHLLAAGGHLHDHGVSLQVADARTGKTMVRLSAERDPNGALLRVSRRLFALRGQGLRLHADHPYRLVAVYDNPTSDTLRAVMGYLGGLFAPTDARKWPAIDPHNEAFRLDMLALSGPVYRPGARHGEPCRPSQSASGVKAPVHDADASGRKRH
;
A
#
# COMPACT_ATOMS: atom_id res chain seq x y z
N MET A 1 -28.07 -43.01 25.30
CA MET A 1 -26.86 -42.72 24.47
C MET A 1 -26.26 -41.40 24.93
N PRO A 2 -25.09 -41.35 25.55
CA PRO A 2 -24.54 -40.13 26.10
C PRO A 2 -23.79 -39.32 25.04
N ARG A 3 -24.10 -38.02 24.95
CA ARG A 3 -23.41 -37.03 24.17
C ARG A 3 -22.03 -36.74 24.79
N ARG A 4 -20.96 -37.05 24.04
CA ARG A 4 -19.59 -36.66 24.42
C ARG A 4 -19.36 -35.19 24.07
N LEU A 5 -19.19 -34.37 25.09
CA LEU A 5 -18.65 -33.02 25.01
C LEU A 5 -17.13 -33.13 24.75
N ILE A 6 -16.69 -32.68 23.60
CA ILE A 6 -15.27 -32.49 23.31
C ILE A 6 -14.91 -31.07 23.74
N ALA A 7 -14.17 -30.95 24.84
CA ALA A 7 -13.60 -29.71 25.31
C ALA A 7 -12.33 -29.42 24.44
N PHE A 8 -12.37 -28.35 23.64
CA PHE A 8 -11.16 -27.80 22.98
C PHE A 8 -10.41 -26.95 24.01
N ALA A 9 -9.30 -27.46 24.50
CA ALA A 9 -8.34 -26.66 25.26
C ALA A 9 -7.53 -25.80 24.27
N LEU A 10 -7.76 -24.46 24.29
CA LEU A 10 -6.88 -23.50 23.65
C LEU A 10 -5.57 -23.42 24.46
N LEU A 11 -4.52 -24.08 24.02
CA LEU A 11 -3.17 -23.77 24.44
C LEU A 11 -2.72 -22.48 23.74
N ALA A 12 -2.69 -21.38 24.49
CA ALA A 12 -2.00 -20.16 24.10
C ALA A 12 -0.50 -20.43 24.21
N ALA A 13 0.12 -20.86 23.12
CA ALA A 13 1.57 -20.88 23.01
C ALA A 13 2.05 -19.42 22.88
N LEU A 14 2.60 -18.84 23.94
CA LEU A 14 3.49 -17.68 23.84
C LEU A 14 4.70 -18.12 23.03
N ALA A 15 4.64 -17.94 21.72
CA ALA A 15 5.79 -18.06 20.86
C ALA A 15 6.69 -16.85 21.15
N CYS A 16 7.75 -17.04 21.96
CA CYS A 16 8.90 -16.14 21.93
C CYS A 16 9.33 -16.05 20.46
N ALA A 17 9.17 -14.87 19.84
CA ALA A 17 9.70 -14.62 18.52
C ALA A 17 11.22 -14.86 18.61
N PRO A 18 11.79 -15.75 17.78
CA PRO A 18 13.23 -15.96 17.80
C PRO A 18 13.93 -14.62 17.55
N ALA A 19 15.01 -14.34 18.31
CA ALA A 19 15.83 -13.17 18.08
C ALA A 19 16.22 -13.15 16.58
N ARG A 20 15.83 -12.09 15.86
CA ARG A 20 16.14 -11.98 14.44
C ARG A 20 17.64 -11.86 14.29
N VAL A 21 18.24 -12.82 13.62
CA VAL A 21 19.66 -12.76 13.24
C VAL A 21 19.82 -11.57 12.31
N PRO A 22 20.83 -10.69 12.50
CA PRO A 22 21.10 -9.57 11.60
C PRO A 22 21.15 -10.07 10.14
N LEU A 23 20.52 -9.34 9.23
CA LEU A 23 20.56 -9.67 7.83
C LEU A 23 21.95 -9.36 7.30
N ASP A 24 22.66 -10.36 6.79
CA ASP A 24 23.92 -10.14 6.11
C ASP A 24 23.65 -9.48 4.74
N LEU A 25 23.77 -8.17 4.69
CA LEU A 25 23.58 -7.37 3.48
C LEU A 25 24.76 -7.46 2.50
N THR A 26 25.88 -8.04 2.95
CA THR A 26 27.09 -8.21 2.14
C THR A 26 27.25 -9.63 1.59
N SER A 27 26.38 -10.56 2.02
CA SER A 27 26.59 -11.99 1.84
C SER A 27 26.45 -12.51 0.41
N ALA A 28 27.13 -13.63 0.23
CA ALA A 28 27.09 -14.46 -0.96
C ALA A 28 25.68 -14.73 -1.45
N GLY A 29 25.39 -14.37 -2.72
CA GLY A 29 24.11 -14.62 -3.38
C GLY A 29 23.27 -13.39 -3.69
N LEU A 30 23.62 -12.19 -3.23
CA LEU A 30 23.08 -10.94 -3.75
C LEU A 30 23.88 -10.55 -4.99
N VAL A 31 23.21 -10.36 -6.10
CA VAL A 31 23.80 -9.98 -7.38
C VAL A 31 23.34 -8.55 -7.69
N ASP A 32 24.30 -7.69 -8.06
CA ASP A 32 23.96 -6.36 -8.59
C ASP A 32 23.19 -6.51 -9.89
N LEU A 33 22.06 -5.79 -9.99
CA LEU A 33 21.30 -5.77 -11.23
C LEU A 33 21.99 -4.85 -12.23
N PRO A 34 22.20 -5.28 -13.48
CA PRO A 34 22.78 -4.44 -14.50
C PRO A 34 21.88 -3.24 -14.76
N ASP A 35 22.51 -2.11 -15.08
CA ASP A 35 21.87 -0.87 -15.49
C ASP A 35 21.24 -0.02 -14.36
N THR A 36 21.79 -0.11 -13.15
CA THR A 36 21.33 0.70 -12.03
C THR A 36 22.37 1.73 -11.62
N ALA A 37 22.08 2.99 -11.87
CA ALA A 37 22.75 4.10 -11.18
C ALA A 37 22.48 4.09 -9.66
N SER A 38 21.68 3.16 -9.18
CA SER A 38 21.20 3.00 -7.83
C SER A 38 21.43 1.58 -7.36
N HIS A 39 22.02 1.44 -6.21
CA HIS A 39 22.43 0.21 -5.55
C HIS A 39 21.25 -0.73 -5.26
N VAL A 40 20.80 -1.48 -6.26
CA VAL A 40 19.80 -2.55 -6.09
C VAL A 40 20.49 -3.90 -6.27
N ARG A 41 20.37 -4.74 -5.28
CA ARG A 41 20.85 -6.12 -5.30
C ARG A 41 19.69 -7.09 -5.16
N ILE A 42 19.79 -8.24 -5.81
CA ILE A 42 18.74 -9.26 -5.78
C ILE A 42 19.33 -10.63 -5.47
N ARG A 43 18.58 -11.41 -4.70
CA ARG A 43 18.82 -12.84 -4.49
C ARG A 43 17.56 -13.62 -4.82
N ILE A 44 17.72 -14.72 -5.57
CA ILE A 44 16.64 -15.61 -5.96
C ILE A 44 16.93 -17.00 -5.38
N ASP A 45 15.99 -17.50 -4.58
CA ASP A 45 15.98 -18.88 -4.10
C ASP A 45 14.81 -19.62 -4.76
N SER A 46 15.11 -20.34 -5.84
CA SER A 46 14.09 -21.10 -6.58
C SER A 46 13.50 -22.27 -5.79
N ARG A 47 14.25 -22.84 -4.82
CA ARG A 47 13.75 -23.94 -3.98
C ARG A 47 12.71 -23.44 -2.99
N ARG A 48 12.94 -22.27 -2.38
CA ARG A 48 12.02 -21.63 -1.43
C ARG A 48 10.96 -20.78 -2.13
N GLN A 49 11.09 -20.59 -3.45
CA GLN A 49 10.28 -19.66 -4.23
C GLN A 49 10.29 -18.25 -3.57
N GLU A 50 11.47 -17.78 -3.26
CA GLU A 50 11.71 -16.53 -2.57
C GLU A 50 12.67 -15.65 -3.37
N LEU A 51 12.35 -14.37 -3.46
CA LEU A 51 13.15 -13.33 -4.07
C LEU A 51 13.32 -12.22 -3.04
N VAL A 52 14.57 -11.88 -2.74
CA VAL A 52 14.92 -10.79 -1.86
C VAL A 52 15.56 -9.69 -2.69
N LEU A 53 15.02 -8.48 -2.57
CA LEU A 53 15.52 -7.27 -3.21
C LEU A 53 16.01 -6.34 -2.11
N VAL A 54 17.26 -5.88 -2.23
CA VAL A 54 17.88 -4.93 -1.31
C VAL A 54 18.18 -3.65 -2.06
N GLY A 55 17.58 -2.54 -1.63
CA GLY A 55 17.84 -1.21 -2.13
C GLY A 55 18.56 -0.36 -1.09
N GLY A 56 19.52 0.45 -1.51
CA GLY A 56 20.32 1.31 -0.64
C GLY A 56 21.83 1.16 -0.89
N PRO A 57 22.70 1.82 -0.08
CA PRO A 57 22.36 2.57 1.15
C PRO A 57 21.68 3.91 0.87
N TYR A 58 20.76 4.30 1.76
CA TYR A 58 20.14 5.62 1.78
C TYR A 58 20.66 6.42 2.96
N ARG A 59 20.95 7.69 2.74
CA ARG A 59 21.31 8.62 3.78
C ARG A 59 20.06 9.38 4.21
N LEU A 60 19.59 9.17 5.45
CA LEU A 60 18.38 9.81 5.94
C LEU A 60 18.72 10.98 6.84
N LEU A 61 18.58 12.19 6.31
CA LEU A 61 18.77 13.41 7.10
C LEU A 61 17.59 13.59 8.08
N PRO A 62 17.84 14.15 9.28
CA PRO A 62 16.77 14.44 10.22
C PRO A 62 15.87 15.54 9.70
N LEU A 63 14.57 15.34 9.77
CA LEU A 63 13.58 16.36 9.47
C LEU A 63 13.37 17.29 10.67
N PRO A 64 13.18 18.60 10.47
CA PRO A 64 12.86 19.54 11.54
C PRO A 64 11.57 19.11 12.27
N ARG A 65 11.60 19.09 13.60
CA ARG A 65 10.43 18.72 14.42
C ARG A 65 9.24 19.70 14.31
N ALA A 66 9.52 20.95 13.92
CA ALA A 66 8.51 22.01 13.80
C ALA A 66 7.69 21.93 12.52
N LEU A 67 8.14 21.15 11.54
CA LEU A 67 7.41 20.94 10.30
C LEU A 67 6.52 19.72 10.50
N GLY A 68 5.21 19.92 10.56
CA GLY A 68 4.24 18.83 10.43
C GLY A 68 4.53 18.03 9.14
N HIS A 69 3.96 16.83 9.00
CA HIS A 69 4.15 15.97 7.83
C HIS A 69 3.97 16.67 6.47
N ALA A 70 3.41 17.84 6.48
CA ALA A 70 2.98 18.62 5.34
C ALA A 70 3.98 19.69 4.86
N ASP A 71 4.83 20.20 5.74
CA ASP A 71 5.66 21.39 5.43
C ASP A 71 7.05 21.03 4.94
N VAL A 72 7.45 19.76 5.03
CA VAL A 72 8.68 19.30 4.40
C VAL A 72 8.39 19.13 2.93
N SER A 73 8.96 20.00 2.11
CA SER A 73 8.85 19.86 0.67
C SER A 73 9.35 18.45 0.30
N MET A 74 8.64 17.78 -0.59
CA MET A 74 9.02 16.43 -1.05
C MET A 74 10.44 16.40 -1.63
N ALA A 75 10.99 17.55 -1.99
CA ALA A 75 12.38 17.72 -2.45
C ALA A 75 13.42 17.57 -1.34
N GLU A 76 13.04 17.79 -0.09
CA GLU A 76 13.90 17.62 1.07
C GLU A 76 13.83 16.19 1.65
N ARG A 77 12.86 15.41 1.19
CA ARG A 77 12.81 13.98 1.47
C ARG A 77 13.67 13.26 0.45
N ASP A 78 14.81 12.72 0.89
CA ASP A 78 15.69 11.94 0.02
C ASP A 78 14.91 10.79 -0.60
N SER A 79 14.36 11.02 -1.80
CA SER A 79 13.69 10.00 -2.59
C SER A 79 14.66 9.44 -3.61
N VAL A 80 15.16 8.27 -3.35
CA VAL A 80 16.02 7.58 -4.31
C VAL A 80 15.18 6.58 -5.10
N MET A 81 15.17 6.75 -6.42
CA MET A 81 14.54 5.82 -7.34
C MET A 81 15.53 4.77 -7.78
N CYS A 82 15.23 3.52 -7.46
CA CYS A 82 15.99 2.37 -7.91
C CYS A 82 15.31 1.78 -9.15
N ARG A 83 15.98 1.75 -10.29
CA ARG A 83 15.46 1.18 -11.53
C ARG A 83 16.18 -0.12 -11.85
N PHE A 84 15.43 -1.13 -12.22
CA PHE A 84 15.98 -2.44 -12.59
C PHE A 84 15.03 -3.21 -13.50
N VAL A 85 15.54 -4.28 -14.07
CA VAL A 85 14.78 -5.20 -14.91
C VAL A 85 14.40 -6.42 -14.09
N TRP A 86 13.11 -6.83 -14.14
CA TRP A 86 12.63 -8.01 -13.41
C TRP A 86 13.33 -9.27 -13.95
N PRO A 87 13.95 -10.10 -13.09
CA PRO A 87 14.93 -11.08 -13.55
C PRO A 87 14.33 -12.36 -14.14
N GLN A 88 13.12 -12.75 -13.74
CA GLN A 88 12.51 -14.03 -14.18
C GLN A 88 10.98 -14.00 -14.11
N ASP A 89 10.34 -14.90 -14.84
CA ASP A 89 8.89 -15.08 -14.76
C ASP A 89 8.49 -15.58 -13.37
N THR A 90 7.68 -14.79 -12.68
CA THR A 90 7.17 -15.10 -11.34
C THR A 90 5.73 -14.63 -11.19
N TRP A 91 4.99 -15.32 -10.33
CA TRP A 91 3.68 -14.85 -9.88
C TRP A 91 3.76 -14.57 -8.38
N ILE A 92 3.91 -13.30 -8.04
CA ILE A 92 4.14 -12.85 -6.66
C ILE A 92 2.89 -13.11 -5.82
N ARG A 93 3.08 -13.75 -4.66
CA ARG A 93 2.02 -14.07 -3.71
C ARG A 93 2.24 -13.54 -2.30
N SER A 94 3.39 -12.92 -2.03
CA SER A 94 3.68 -12.36 -0.72
C SER A 94 4.66 -11.21 -0.86
N PHE A 95 4.45 -10.18 -0.06
CA PHE A 95 5.31 -9.01 0.05
C PHE A 95 5.62 -8.79 1.52
N ASP A 96 6.88 -8.64 1.86
CA ASP A 96 7.34 -8.24 3.18
C ASP A 96 8.40 -7.16 3.04
N LEU A 97 8.36 -6.14 3.88
CA LEU A 97 9.28 -5.03 3.87
C LEU A 97 9.93 -4.90 5.23
N GLU A 98 11.25 -4.85 5.25
CA GLU A 98 12.04 -4.53 6.42
C GLU A 98 13.01 -3.38 6.10
N LEU A 99 13.37 -2.60 7.11
CA LEU A 99 14.40 -1.58 7.04
C LEU A 99 15.58 -2.03 7.90
N HIS A 100 16.79 -1.87 7.40
CA HIS A 100 18.00 -2.26 8.10
C HIS A 100 19.07 -1.18 8.01
N ASP A 101 19.97 -1.13 9.00
CA ASP A 101 21.22 -0.36 8.93
C ASP A 101 22.32 -1.11 8.16
N GLU A 102 23.49 -0.50 8.04
CA GLU A 102 24.65 -1.11 7.35
C GLU A 102 25.15 -2.40 8.03
N ALA A 103 24.93 -2.54 9.34
CA ALA A 103 25.28 -3.75 10.08
C ALA A 103 24.19 -4.84 10.00
N GLY A 104 23.10 -4.59 9.29
CA GLY A 104 21.98 -5.51 9.15
C GLY A 104 21.02 -5.52 10.35
N HIS A 105 21.13 -4.58 11.27
CA HIS A 105 20.16 -4.46 12.37
C HIS A 105 18.86 -3.81 11.87
N PRO A 106 17.69 -4.22 12.40
CA PRO A 106 16.43 -3.67 11.99
C PRO A 106 16.29 -2.20 12.40
N LEU A 107 15.88 -1.37 11.47
CA LEU A 107 15.48 0.02 11.68
C LEU A 107 13.96 0.14 11.86
N PRO A 108 13.48 1.14 12.62
CA PRO A 108 12.05 1.34 12.83
C PRO A 108 11.34 1.75 11.53
N ARG A 109 10.18 1.16 11.30
CA ARG A 109 9.35 1.47 10.13
C ARG A 109 8.84 2.90 10.08
N SER A 110 8.83 3.59 11.21
CA SER A 110 8.49 5.02 11.28
C SER A 110 9.43 5.93 10.49
N LEU A 111 10.61 5.43 10.09
CA LEU A 111 11.50 6.13 9.15
C LEU A 111 10.99 6.12 7.70
N LEU A 112 10.07 5.22 7.37
CA LEU A 112 9.50 5.13 6.04
C LEU A 112 8.21 5.96 5.95
N HIS A 113 8.15 6.86 4.97
CA HIS A 113 6.90 7.50 4.57
C HIS A 113 6.14 6.62 3.58
N HIS A 114 6.71 6.35 2.42
CA HIS A 114 6.19 5.39 1.43
C HIS A 114 7.32 4.60 0.78
N LEU A 115 6.97 3.39 0.33
CA LEU A 115 7.73 2.66 -0.66
C LEU A 115 6.78 2.11 -1.71
N THR A 116 7.05 2.37 -2.97
CA THR A 116 6.22 1.85 -4.07
C THR A 116 7.07 1.17 -5.13
N MET A 117 6.62 0.01 -5.58
CA MET A 117 7.19 -0.71 -6.72
C MET A 117 6.28 -0.51 -7.93
N VAL A 118 6.83 0.03 -9.02
CA VAL A 118 6.13 0.38 -10.25
C VAL A 118 6.62 -0.47 -11.41
N ASN A 119 5.70 -1.07 -12.14
CA ASN A 119 5.96 -1.78 -13.39
C ASN A 119 5.65 -0.85 -14.58
N HIS A 120 6.67 -0.49 -15.34
CA HIS A 120 6.55 0.42 -16.47
C HIS A 120 5.96 -0.23 -17.72
N ASP A 121 5.95 -1.56 -17.78
CA ASP A 121 5.51 -2.32 -18.94
C ASP A 121 4.07 -2.83 -18.83
N ARG A 122 3.36 -2.39 -17.79
CA ARG A 122 1.91 -2.58 -17.62
C ARG A 122 1.28 -1.32 -17.01
N ARG A 123 0.10 -0.92 -17.49
CA ARG A 123 -0.62 0.20 -16.88
C ARG A 123 -1.60 -0.28 -15.80
N GLN A 124 -2.03 0.65 -14.97
CA GLN A 124 -3.14 0.42 -14.03
C GLN A 124 -4.46 0.16 -14.76
N LEU A 125 -5.38 -0.54 -14.10
CA LEU A 125 -6.69 -0.82 -14.65
C LEU A 125 -7.51 0.47 -14.83
N VAL A 126 -7.58 1.28 -13.79
CA VAL A 126 -8.45 2.48 -13.76
C VAL A 126 -7.80 3.65 -14.48
N TYR A 127 -6.57 3.97 -14.13
CA TYR A 127 -5.88 5.16 -14.63
C TYR A 127 -4.88 4.81 -15.73
N PRO A 128 -4.69 5.66 -16.74
CA PRO A 128 -3.67 5.47 -17.77
C PRO A 128 -2.27 5.85 -17.24
N MET A 129 -1.85 5.22 -16.15
CA MET A 129 -0.56 5.40 -15.49
C MET A 129 0.14 4.05 -15.34
N ALA A 130 1.45 4.02 -15.13
CA ALA A 130 2.21 2.80 -14.88
C ALA A 130 1.65 2.04 -13.66
N GLU A 131 1.73 0.71 -13.69
CA GLU A 131 1.15 -0.12 -12.65
C GLU A 131 1.91 0.00 -11.33
N ARG A 132 1.24 0.33 -10.25
CA ARG A 132 1.74 0.21 -8.87
C ARG A 132 1.54 -1.22 -8.42
N VAL A 133 2.62 -2.02 -8.46
CA VAL A 133 2.57 -3.45 -8.11
C VAL A 133 2.29 -3.64 -6.63
N VAL A 134 2.97 -2.86 -5.81
CA VAL A 134 2.78 -2.80 -4.36
C VAL A 134 3.18 -1.43 -3.83
N SER A 135 2.47 -0.97 -2.80
CA SER A 135 2.85 0.21 -2.03
C SER A 135 2.81 -0.13 -0.54
N PHE A 136 3.78 0.38 0.19
CA PHE A 136 3.90 0.26 1.63
C PHE A 136 3.96 1.66 2.25
N GLY A 137 3.18 1.91 3.28
CA GLY A 137 3.42 2.97 4.26
C GLY A 137 4.02 2.39 5.54
N LYS A 138 4.27 3.25 6.52
CA LYS A 138 4.72 2.83 7.87
C LYS A 138 3.75 1.83 8.52
N GLU A 139 2.46 1.96 8.22
CA GLU A 139 1.33 1.18 8.74
C GLU A 139 1.08 -0.13 7.99
N THR A 140 1.75 -0.36 6.86
CA THR A 140 1.47 -1.52 6.02
C THR A 140 2.22 -2.74 6.56
N GLU A 141 1.50 -3.74 7.01
CA GLU A 141 2.05 -5.04 7.43
C GLU A 141 2.33 -5.93 6.22
N ARG A 142 2.99 -7.06 6.47
CA ARG A 142 3.18 -8.13 5.49
C ARG A 142 1.87 -8.51 4.80
N ILE A 143 1.92 -8.65 3.48
CA ILE A 143 0.83 -9.10 2.64
C ILE A 143 1.16 -10.51 2.13
N SER A 144 0.23 -11.46 2.29
CA SER A 144 0.40 -12.83 1.81
C SER A 144 -0.91 -13.38 1.27
N PHE A 145 -0.83 -14.04 0.11
CA PHE A 145 -1.96 -14.66 -0.58
C PHE A 145 -1.81 -16.18 -0.59
N PRO A 146 -2.91 -16.92 -0.79
CA PRO A 146 -2.85 -18.35 -1.02
C PRO A 146 -2.00 -18.70 -2.26
N PRO A 147 -1.35 -19.88 -2.31
CA PRO A 147 -0.54 -20.30 -3.46
C PRO A 147 -1.35 -20.55 -4.74
N THR A 148 -2.66 -20.44 -4.65
CA THR A 148 -3.60 -20.57 -5.79
C THR A 148 -3.79 -19.28 -6.58
N ILE A 149 -3.22 -18.14 -6.12
CA ILE A 149 -3.28 -16.85 -6.81
C ILE A 149 -1.91 -16.20 -6.81
N GLY A 150 -1.65 -15.32 -7.78
CA GLY A 150 -0.43 -14.53 -7.81
C GLY A 150 -0.49 -13.37 -8.79
N ILE A 151 0.32 -12.35 -8.55
CA ILE A 151 0.47 -11.20 -9.44
C ILE A 151 1.55 -11.55 -10.46
N PRO A 152 1.22 -11.66 -11.76
CA PRO A 152 2.19 -12.01 -12.79
C PRO A 152 3.20 -10.89 -12.98
N LEU A 153 4.49 -11.23 -12.90
CA LEU A 153 5.60 -10.42 -13.37
C LEU A 153 6.44 -11.27 -14.34
N LYS A 154 6.88 -10.66 -15.43
CA LYS A 154 7.66 -11.34 -16.47
C LYS A 154 9.11 -10.89 -16.45
N ALA A 155 10.01 -11.77 -16.79
CA ALA A 155 11.40 -11.43 -17.08
C ALA A 155 11.45 -10.30 -18.12
N GLY A 156 12.37 -9.37 -17.94
CA GLY A 156 12.54 -8.24 -18.83
C GLY A 156 11.65 -7.03 -18.53
N GLN A 157 10.67 -7.11 -17.64
CA GLN A 157 9.86 -5.96 -17.28
C GLN A 157 10.68 -4.92 -16.52
N ARG A 158 10.51 -3.65 -16.89
CA ARG A 158 11.18 -2.50 -16.27
C ARG A 158 10.45 -2.11 -14.99
N ILE A 159 11.18 -2.11 -13.91
CA ILE A 159 10.65 -1.83 -12.57
C ILE A 159 11.35 -0.61 -11.99
N THR A 160 10.59 0.25 -11.36
CA THR A 160 11.12 1.28 -10.44
C THR A 160 10.65 0.98 -9.03
N LEU A 161 11.60 1.03 -8.10
CA LEU A 161 11.33 1.06 -6.68
C LEU A 161 11.68 2.45 -6.18
N TYR A 162 10.75 3.14 -5.55
CA TYR A 162 11.05 4.40 -4.89
C TYR A 162 10.60 4.38 -3.44
N ALA A 163 11.47 4.88 -2.57
CA ALA A 163 11.22 5.06 -1.15
C ALA A 163 11.20 6.55 -0.82
N MET A 164 10.27 6.95 0.01
CA MET A 164 10.20 8.27 0.63
C MET A 164 10.39 8.10 2.12
N TRP A 165 11.19 8.97 2.73
CA TRP A 165 11.64 8.82 4.10
C TRP A 165 11.06 9.90 5.01
N ASP A 166 10.91 9.58 6.30
CA ASP A 166 10.29 10.44 7.30
C ASP A 166 11.09 10.37 8.62
N ASN A 167 12.32 10.88 8.59
CA ASN A 167 13.23 10.77 9.73
C ASN A 167 13.01 11.89 10.76
N HIS A 168 12.11 11.68 11.71
CA HIS A 168 11.86 12.57 12.85
C HIS A 168 12.70 12.22 14.11
N THR A 169 13.73 11.39 13.99
CA THR A 169 14.54 10.98 15.16
C THR A 169 15.44 12.08 15.70
N GLY A 170 15.63 13.18 14.95
CA GLY A 170 16.57 14.24 15.26
C GLY A 170 18.03 13.87 15.02
N ARG A 171 18.32 12.69 14.45
CA ARG A 171 19.66 12.20 14.11
C ARG A 171 19.69 11.72 12.66
N GLU A 172 20.84 11.87 12.04
CA GLU A 172 21.09 11.27 10.73
C GLU A 172 21.16 9.74 10.85
N VAL A 173 20.60 9.03 9.85
CA VAL A 173 20.81 7.59 9.64
C VAL A 173 21.65 7.47 8.36
N PRO A 174 22.96 7.16 8.48
CA PRO A 174 23.90 7.30 7.35
C PRO A 174 23.75 6.20 6.30
N GLY A 175 23.26 5.02 6.66
CA GLY A 175 23.16 3.88 5.76
C GLY A 175 21.92 3.04 6.03
N ALA A 176 20.75 3.50 5.54
CA ALA A 176 19.52 2.73 5.62
C ALA A 176 19.34 1.86 4.36
N TYR A 177 18.86 0.64 4.55
CA TYR A 177 18.53 -0.28 3.48
C TYR A 177 17.06 -0.67 3.54
N VAL A 178 16.45 -0.77 2.37
CA VAL A 178 15.14 -1.39 2.16
C VAL A 178 15.35 -2.84 1.77
N VAL A 179 14.73 -3.75 2.47
CA VAL A 179 14.74 -5.18 2.17
C VAL A 179 13.32 -5.63 1.85
N LEU A 180 13.07 -5.94 0.58
CA LEU A 180 11.80 -6.49 0.11
C LEU A 180 11.94 -7.99 -0.11
N THR A 181 11.17 -8.77 0.63
CA THR A 181 11.07 -10.21 0.45
C THR A 181 9.77 -10.55 -0.25
N PHE A 182 9.88 -11.15 -1.43
CA PHE A 182 8.76 -11.66 -2.20
C PHE A 182 8.72 -13.18 -2.13
N ARG A 183 7.53 -13.75 -1.92
CA ARG A 183 7.30 -15.15 -2.25
C ARG A 183 6.49 -15.22 -3.52
N TRP A 184 6.78 -16.22 -4.33
CA TRP A 184 6.16 -16.38 -5.63
C TRP A 184 5.69 -17.82 -5.85
N VAL A 185 4.88 -18.03 -6.87
CA VAL A 185 4.49 -19.33 -7.38
C VAL A 185 4.88 -19.40 -8.85
N SER A 186 5.19 -20.59 -9.32
CA SER A 186 5.49 -20.78 -10.73
C SER A 186 4.22 -20.65 -11.58
N PRO A 187 4.27 -19.94 -12.72
CA PRO A 187 3.17 -19.93 -13.68
C PRO A 187 2.82 -21.32 -14.23
N ASN A 188 3.76 -22.26 -14.13
CA ASN A 188 3.61 -23.65 -14.59
C ASN A 188 3.21 -24.62 -13.46
N GLN A 189 2.93 -24.11 -12.26
CA GLN A 189 2.45 -24.94 -11.15
C GLN A 189 1.11 -25.62 -11.50
N VAL A 190 0.90 -26.82 -10.99
CA VAL A 190 -0.36 -27.55 -11.15
C VAL A 190 -1.06 -27.69 -9.78
N PRO A 191 -2.31 -27.26 -9.63
CA PRO A 191 -3.10 -26.52 -10.60
C PRO A 191 -2.51 -25.12 -10.87
N ARG A 192 -2.74 -24.61 -12.08
CA ARG A 192 -2.24 -23.29 -12.48
C ARG A 192 -2.86 -22.21 -11.58
N PRO A 193 -2.06 -21.30 -11.01
CA PRO A 193 -2.58 -20.22 -10.20
C PRO A 193 -3.49 -19.27 -11.01
N ILE A 194 -4.40 -18.61 -10.34
CA ILE A 194 -5.23 -17.55 -10.92
C ILE A 194 -4.41 -16.25 -10.94
N ALA A 195 -4.34 -15.62 -12.11
CA ALA A 195 -3.72 -14.31 -12.24
C ALA A 195 -4.59 -13.25 -11.56
N VAL A 196 -4.00 -12.52 -10.63
CA VAL A 196 -4.60 -11.34 -10.01
C VAL A 196 -3.73 -10.14 -10.28
N PHE A 197 -4.33 -8.96 -10.31
CA PHE A 197 -3.63 -7.72 -10.60
C PHE A 197 -3.89 -6.70 -9.49
N PRO A 198 -2.94 -5.81 -9.23
CA PRO A 198 -3.18 -4.70 -8.32
C PRO A 198 -4.30 -3.81 -8.86
N LEU A 199 -5.26 -3.49 -8.01
CA LEU A 199 -6.25 -2.45 -8.24
C LEU A 199 -5.89 -1.26 -7.36
N PHE A 200 -5.60 -0.14 -7.99
CA PHE A 200 -5.27 1.10 -7.30
C PHE A 200 -6.32 2.15 -7.63
N ILE A 201 -6.91 2.75 -6.61
CA ILE A 201 -7.96 3.78 -6.74
C ILE A 201 -7.60 4.91 -5.79
N ASP A 202 -7.48 6.13 -6.32
CA ASP A 202 -7.06 7.31 -5.60
C ASP A 202 -8.23 8.28 -5.35
N ALA A 203 -8.23 8.95 -4.20
CA ALA A 203 -9.21 9.99 -3.88
C ALA A 203 -8.94 11.30 -4.63
N ASN A 204 -7.72 11.48 -5.14
CA ASN A 204 -7.29 12.61 -5.95
C ASN A 204 -6.47 12.15 -7.16
N PRO A 205 -7.05 11.49 -8.17
CA PRO A 205 -6.32 10.80 -9.23
C PRO A 205 -5.71 11.78 -10.25
N VAL A 206 -4.70 12.51 -9.85
CA VAL A 206 -3.95 13.43 -10.69
C VAL A 206 -2.62 12.81 -11.10
N ALA A 207 -2.37 12.73 -12.40
CA ALA A 207 -1.12 12.20 -12.92
C ALA A 207 0.06 13.15 -12.64
N GLY A 208 1.28 12.58 -12.59
CA GLY A 208 2.51 13.36 -12.42
C GLY A 208 2.91 13.60 -10.96
N GLY A 209 2.40 12.80 -10.02
CA GLY A 209 2.75 12.89 -8.60
C GLY A 209 2.05 14.03 -7.85
N HIS A 210 0.87 14.43 -8.32
CA HIS A 210 0.03 15.48 -7.71
C HIS A 210 -1.25 14.90 -7.09
N ASP A 211 -1.21 13.66 -6.65
CA ASP A 211 -2.30 12.91 -6.02
C ASP A 211 -2.61 13.33 -4.57
N MET A 212 -1.87 14.32 -4.06
CA MET A 212 -2.05 14.89 -2.73
C MET A 212 -3.11 15.98 -2.72
N PHE A 213 -3.74 16.18 -1.55
CA PHE A 213 -4.72 17.25 -1.31
C PHE A 213 -4.59 17.80 0.13
N ASP A 214 -5.15 18.99 0.37
CA ASP A 214 -5.12 19.62 1.67
C ASP A 214 -6.40 19.31 2.47
N VAL A 215 -6.26 19.15 3.80
CA VAL A 215 -7.36 18.93 4.75
C VAL A 215 -7.45 20.11 5.70
N PRO A 216 -8.42 21.02 5.54
CA PRO A 216 -8.62 22.12 6.46
C PRO A 216 -9.04 21.62 7.86
N PRO A 217 -9.01 22.48 8.89
CA PRO A 217 -9.56 22.15 10.20
C PRO A 217 -10.98 21.61 10.13
N GLY A 218 -11.28 20.63 10.98
CA GLY A 218 -12.58 19.96 11.06
C GLY A 218 -12.71 18.73 10.18
N GLY A 219 -13.95 18.26 10.04
CA GLY A 219 -14.27 17.09 9.24
C GLY A 219 -14.21 17.36 7.74
N CYS A 220 -13.63 16.45 6.99
CA CYS A 220 -13.37 16.63 5.58
C CYS A 220 -13.59 15.35 4.76
N VAL A 221 -14.11 15.50 3.54
CA VAL A 221 -14.38 14.39 2.61
C VAL A 221 -13.77 14.72 1.26
N LYS A 222 -12.90 13.83 0.77
CA LYS A 222 -12.36 13.84 -0.60
C LYS A 222 -12.95 12.68 -1.36
N THR A 223 -13.42 12.93 -2.60
CA THR A 223 -14.05 11.89 -3.43
C THR A 223 -13.50 11.91 -4.84
N SER A 224 -13.41 10.72 -5.44
CA SER A 224 -13.18 10.56 -6.87
C SER A 224 -14.14 9.52 -7.44
N GLU A 225 -14.57 9.70 -8.68
CA GLU A 225 -15.34 8.71 -9.40
C GLU A 225 -14.44 7.96 -10.39
N PHE A 226 -14.77 6.68 -10.58
CA PHE A 226 -14.02 5.83 -11.50
C PHE A 226 -14.93 4.77 -12.13
N THR A 227 -14.51 4.26 -13.26
CA THR A 227 -15.06 3.08 -13.91
C THR A 227 -13.96 2.06 -14.17
N LEU A 228 -14.35 0.81 -14.39
CA LEU A 228 -13.44 -0.26 -14.74
C LEU A 228 -13.62 -0.61 -16.23
N PRO A 229 -12.56 -0.61 -17.04
CA PRO A 229 -12.68 -1.05 -18.44
C PRO A 229 -12.89 -2.56 -18.58
N VAL A 230 -12.59 -3.32 -17.52
CA VAL A 230 -12.79 -4.77 -17.44
C VAL A 230 -13.42 -5.13 -16.11
N GLY A 231 -14.55 -5.83 -16.14
CA GLY A 231 -15.17 -6.34 -14.92
C GLY A 231 -14.40 -7.52 -14.32
N GLY A 232 -14.66 -7.79 -13.05
CA GLY A 232 -13.98 -8.87 -12.34
C GLY A 232 -14.40 -8.98 -10.89
N HIS A 233 -13.53 -9.56 -10.08
CA HIS A 233 -13.75 -9.76 -8.66
C HIS A 233 -12.63 -9.14 -7.84
N LEU A 234 -12.97 -8.26 -6.92
CA LEU A 234 -12.06 -7.78 -5.89
C LEU A 234 -11.94 -8.86 -4.81
N LEU A 235 -10.75 -9.44 -4.65
CA LEU A 235 -10.50 -10.54 -3.71
C LEU A 235 -10.10 -10.03 -2.33
N ALA A 236 -9.37 -8.92 -2.28
CA ALA A 236 -8.94 -8.27 -1.07
C ALA A 236 -8.84 -6.76 -1.29
N ALA A 237 -9.01 -5.97 -0.24
CA ALA A 237 -8.76 -4.55 -0.22
C ALA A 237 -8.04 -4.13 1.05
N GLY A 238 -7.12 -3.21 0.92
CA GLY A 238 -6.46 -2.43 1.94
C GLY A 238 -6.43 -0.98 1.50
N GLY A 239 -5.73 -0.12 2.22
CA GLY A 239 -5.64 1.28 1.80
C GLY A 239 -4.58 2.01 2.58
N HIS A 240 -4.39 3.26 2.20
CA HIS A 240 -3.48 4.19 2.83
C HIS A 240 -4.20 5.51 3.08
N LEU A 241 -3.95 6.06 4.24
CA LEU A 241 -4.34 7.39 4.68
C LEU A 241 -3.14 8.02 5.39
N HIS A 242 -3.14 9.33 5.53
CA HIS A 242 -2.22 10.02 6.44
C HIS A 242 -2.84 10.15 7.84
N ASP A 243 -2.09 10.76 8.77
CA ASP A 243 -2.56 11.05 10.12
C ASP A 243 -3.89 11.82 10.06
N HIS A 244 -4.75 11.64 11.07
CA HIS A 244 -6.12 12.14 11.12
C HIS A 244 -7.09 11.55 10.08
N GLY A 245 -6.67 10.59 9.24
CA GLY A 245 -7.55 9.81 8.38
C GLY A 245 -8.54 8.96 9.19
N VAL A 246 -9.78 8.88 8.74
CA VAL A 246 -10.87 8.13 9.43
C VAL A 246 -11.24 6.87 8.69
N SER A 247 -11.49 6.96 7.39
CA SER A 247 -11.89 5.81 6.59
C SER A 247 -11.72 6.02 5.09
N LEU A 248 -11.61 4.89 4.37
CA LEU A 248 -11.76 4.80 2.93
C LEU A 248 -13.01 3.99 2.61
N GLN A 249 -13.78 4.42 1.61
CA GLN A 249 -14.99 3.71 1.21
C GLN A 249 -15.08 3.66 -0.31
N VAL A 250 -15.50 2.51 -0.84
CA VAL A 250 -15.96 2.41 -2.23
C VAL A 250 -17.45 2.25 -2.21
N ALA A 251 -18.13 3.12 -2.93
CA ALA A 251 -19.58 3.09 -3.11
C ALA A 251 -19.94 2.90 -4.58
N ASP A 252 -21.09 2.30 -4.81
CA ASP A 252 -21.78 2.37 -6.07
C ASP A 252 -22.24 3.82 -6.31
N ALA A 253 -21.76 4.46 -7.37
CA ALA A 253 -22.04 5.89 -7.58
C ALA A 253 -23.48 6.17 -8.02
N ARG A 254 -24.19 5.17 -8.54
CA ARG A 254 -25.60 5.32 -8.95
C ARG A 254 -26.55 5.26 -7.76
N THR A 255 -26.26 4.35 -6.82
CA THR A 255 -27.16 4.08 -5.68
C THR A 255 -26.70 4.72 -4.37
N GLY A 256 -25.44 5.14 -4.30
CA GLY A 256 -24.79 5.60 -3.06
C GLY A 256 -24.46 4.48 -2.06
N LYS A 257 -24.77 3.22 -2.38
CA LYS A 257 -24.55 2.07 -1.48
C LYS A 257 -23.06 1.84 -1.28
N THR A 258 -22.61 1.86 -0.04
CA THR A 258 -21.23 1.48 0.31
C THR A 258 -21.02 -0.03 0.10
N MET A 259 -20.02 -0.37 -0.70
CA MET A 259 -19.65 -1.74 -1.03
C MET A 259 -18.43 -2.20 -0.22
N VAL A 260 -17.47 -1.30 -0.01
CA VAL A 260 -16.25 -1.51 0.77
C VAL A 260 -16.11 -0.39 1.78
N ARG A 261 -15.77 -0.72 3.02
CA ARG A 261 -15.36 0.26 4.03
C ARG A 261 -14.12 -0.25 4.74
N LEU A 262 -13.08 0.58 4.77
CA LEU A 262 -11.85 0.38 5.48
C LEU A 262 -11.76 1.48 6.54
N SER A 263 -11.62 1.10 7.81
CA SER A 263 -11.50 2.04 8.92
C SER A 263 -10.04 2.24 9.29
N ALA A 264 -9.66 3.46 9.61
CA ALA A 264 -8.37 3.79 10.19
C ALA A 264 -8.40 3.56 11.70
N GLU A 265 -7.32 3.00 12.23
CA GLU A 265 -7.01 3.00 13.65
C GLU A 265 -5.95 4.06 13.90
N ARG A 266 -6.16 4.90 14.90
CA ARG A 266 -5.32 6.06 15.22
C ARG A 266 -4.96 6.04 16.69
N ASP A 267 -3.83 6.64 17.04
CA ASP A 267 -3.50 6.93 18.41
C ASP A 267 -4.33 8.13 18.95
N PRO A 268 -4.26 8.46 20.26
CA PRO A 268 -4.97 9.60 20.83
C PRO A 268 -4.61 10.96 20.21
N ASN A 269 -3.46 11.08 19.57
CA ASN A 269 -2.98 12.30 18.92
C ASN A 269 -3.39 12.36 17.43
N GLY A 270 -4.09 11.33 16.94
CA GLY A 270 -4.53 11.24 15.55
C GLY A 270 -3.52 10.62 14.59
N ALA A 271 -2.34 10.17 15.07
CA ALA A 271 -1.39 9.49 14.23
C ALA A 271 -1.93 8.15 13.74
N LEU A 272 -1.78 7.89 12.45
CA LEU A 272 -2.26 6.66 11.84
C LEU A 272 -1.45 5.46 12.31
N LEU A 273 -2.11 4.47 12.89
CA LEU A 273 -1.52 3.19 13.28
C LEU A 273 -1.71 2.13 12.21
N ARG A 274 -2.91 2.04 11.64
CA ARG A 274 -3.21 1.11 10.53
C ARG A 274 -4.53 1.45 9.84
N VAL A 275 -4.70 0.93 8.63
CA VAL A 275 -5.97 0.89 7.92
C VAL A 275 -6.44 -0.56 7.85
N SER A 276 -7.71 -0.81 8.18
CA SER A 276 -8.28 -2.16 8.19
C SER A 276 -8.23 -2.78 6.79
N ARG A 277 -8.13 -4.13 6.74
CA ARG A 277 -8.15 -4.88 5.48
C ARG A 277 -9.44 -5.67 5.36
N ARG A 278 -9.88 -5.90 4.12
CA ARG A 278 -11.03 -6.75 3.81
C ARG A 278 -10.63 -7.88 2.88
N LEU A 279 -11.01 -9.09 3.24
CA LEU A 279 -10.86 -10.28 2.41
C LEU A 279 -12.25 -10.72 1.94
N PHE A 280 -12.49 -10.67 0.65
CA PHE A 280 -13.78 -11.01 0.04
C PHE A 280 -13.82 -12.45 -0.44
N ALA A 281 -12.68 -13.03 -0.83
CA ALA A 281 -12.57 -14.38 -1.36
C ALA A 281 -12.83 -15.48 -0.31
N LEU A 282 -12.81 -15.16 1.00
CA LEU A 282 -13.11 -16.14 2.06
C LEU A 282 -14.55 -16.65 2.03
N ARG A 283 -15.48 -15.93 1.37
CA ARG A 283 -16.91 -16.25 1.31
C ARG A 283 -17.40 -16.53 -0.11
N GLY A 284 -16.50 -16.89 -1.05
CA GLY A 284 -16.84 -17.15 -2.44
C GLY A 284 -15.84 -16.57 -3.43
N GLN A 285 -16.31 -16.10 -4.57
CA GLN A 285 -15.46 -15.60 -5.66
C GLN A 285 -14.90 -14.17 -5.45
N GLY A 286 -15.24 -13.50 -4.36
CA GLY A 286 -14.88 -12.11 -4.10
C GLY A 286 -16.04 -11.14 -4.34
N LEU A 287 -15.76 -9.83 -4.20
CA LEU A 287 -16.73 -8.77 -4.48
C LEU A 287 -16.76 -8.49 -5.98
N ARG A 288 -17.91 -8.71 -6.62
CA ARG A 288 -18.11 -8.43 -8.04
C ARG A 288 -18.07 -6.93 -8.32
N LEU A 289 -17.22 -6.53 -9.27
CA LEU A 289 -17.18 -5.20 -9.86
C LEU A 289 -17.43 -5.31 -11.37
N HIS A 290 -18.32 -4.46 -11.89
CA HIS A 290 -18.75 -4.49 -13.28
C HIS A 290 -17.94 -3.52 -14.13
N ALA A 291 -17.69 -3.89 -15.39
CA ALA A 291 -17.15 -2.97 -16.37
C ALA A 291 -18.13 -1.82 -16.62
N ASP A 292 -17.61 -0.64 -16.94
CA ASP A 292 -18.35 0.57 -17.32
C ASP A 292 -19.42 1.02 -16.30
N HIS A 293 -19.36 0.47 -15.08
CA HIS A 293 -20.21 0.88 -13.98
C HIS A 293 -19.49 1.95 -13.14
N PRO A 294 -20.16 3.09 -12.83
CA PRO A 294 -19.53 4.14 -12.05
C PRO A 294 -19.48 3.77 -10.56
N TYR A 295 -18.30 3.91 -10.00
CA TYR A 295 -18.01 3.76 -8.58
C TYR A 295 -17.42 5.07 -8.05
N ARG A 296 -17.50 5.25 -6.72
CA ARG A 296 -16.91 6.41 -6.03
C ARG A 296 -16.02 5.95 -4.89
N LEU A 297 -14.78 6.42 -4.89
CA LEU A 297 -13.92 6.36 -3.70
C LEU A 297 -14.22 7.57 -2.83
N VAL A 298 -14.28 7.35 -1.52
CA VAL A 298 -14.49 8.38 -0.50
C VAL A 298 -13.42 8.23 0.56
N ALA A 299 -12.57 9.24 0.71
CA ALA A 299 -11.62 9.37 1.82
C ALA A 299 -12.17 10.36 2.83
N VAL A 300 -12.23 9.95 4.10
CA VAL A 300 -12.75 10.76 5.20
C VAL A 300 -11.61 11.10 6.14
N TYR A 301 -11.50 12.38 6.48
CA TYR A 301 -10.55 12.92 7.44
C TYR A 301 -11.26 13.68 8.55
N ASP A 302 -10.64 13.75 9.72
CA ASP A 302 -11.09 14.53 10.86
C ASP A 302 -9.87 15.24 11.47
N ASN A 303 -9.67 16.49 11.07
CA ASN A 303 -8.56 17.31 11.50
C ASN A 303 -8.95 18.18 12.71
N PRO A 304 -8.63 17.76 13.94
CA PRO A 304 -8.98 18.51 15.14
C PRO A 304 -8.03 19.70 15.41
N THR A 305 -7.00 19.88 14.58
CA THR A 305 -6.03 20.96 14.75
C THR A 305 -6.56 22.29 14.19
N SER A 306 -5.92 23.41 14.56
CA SER A 306 -6.21 24.73 13.99
C SER A 306 -5.60 24.92 12.60
N ASP A 307 -4.65 24.06 12.22
CA ASP A 307 -3.87 24.18 11.01
C ASP A 307 -4.40 23.28 9.89
N THR A 308 -4.20 23.70 8.65
CA THR A 308 -4.49 22.86 7.49
C THR A 308 -3.43 21.76 7.37
N LEU A 309 -3.85 20.48 7.36
CA LEU A 309 -2.96 19.38 7.01
C LEU A 309 -2.67 19.44 5.52
N ARG A 310 -1.39 19.58 5.18
CA ARG A 310 -0.95 19.72 3.79
C ARG A 310 -0.57 18.37 3.20
N ALA A 311 -0.72 18.23 1.90
CA ALA A 311 -0.20 17.10 1.13
C ALA A 311 -0.61 15.73 1.68
N VAL A 312 -1.86 15.55 2.12
CA VAL A 312 -2.37 14.26 2.54
C VAL A 312 -2.82 13.43 1.34
N MET A 313 -2.91 12.13 1.53
CA MET A 313 -3.30 11.16 0.49
C MET A 313 -4.42 10.26 0.98
N GLY A 314 -5.15 9.66 0.05
CA GLY A 314 -6.14 8.63 0.35
C GLY A 314 -6.32 7.71 -0.82
N TYR A 315 -5.79 6.50 -0.76
CA TYR A 315 -6.01 5.52 -1.82
C TYR A 315 -6.41 4.15 -1.30
N LEU A 316 -7.16 3.42 -2.11
CA LEU A 316 -7.49 2.02 -1.89
C LEU A 316 -6.62 1.17 -2.81
N GLY A 317 -5.90 0.22 -2.21
CA GLY A 317 -5.20 -0.84 -2.91
C GLY A 317 -5.96 -2.15 -2.80
N GLY A 318 -6.01 -2.94 -3.87
CA GLY A 318 -6.72 -4.22 -3.86
C GLY A 318 -6.08 -5.27 -4.76
N LEU A 319 -6.57 -6.50 -4.61
CA LEU A 319 -6.28 -7.60 -5.52
C LEU A 319 -7.50 -7.86 -6.37
N PHE A 320 -7.34 -7.73 -7.67
CA PHE A 320 -8.41 -7.86 -8.64
C PHE A 320 -8.17 -9.04 -9.59
N ALA A 321 -9.14 -9.93 -9.68
CA ALA A 321 -9.20 -11.02 -10.64
C ALA A 321 -10.12 -10.59 -11.80
N PRO A 322 -9.58 -10.16 -12.97
CA PRO A 322 -10.39 -9.77 -14.11
C PRO A 322 -11.11 -10.98 -14.70
N THR A 323 -12.31 -10.78 -15.23
CA THR A 323 -13.05 -11.84 -15.95
C THR A 323 -12.36 -12.28 -17.23
N ASP A 324 -11.61 -11.36 -17.85
CA ASP A 324 -10.79 -11.62 -19.03
C ASP A 324 -9.54 -10.73 -18.99
N ALA A 325 -8.40 -11.31 -18.58
CA ALA A 325 -7.14 -10.58 -18.49
C ALA A 325 -6.61 -10.07 -19.85
N ARG A 326 -7.07 -10.63 -20.97
CA ARG A 326 -6.69 -10.16 -22.33
C ARG A 326 -7.26 -8.81 -22.65
N LYS A 327 -8.34 -8.40 -21.97
CA LYS A 327 -8.95 -7.09 -22.08
C LYS A 327 -8.32 -6.03 -21.15
N TRP A 328 -7.24 -6.39 -20.44
CA TRP A 328 -6.53 -5.39 -19.66
C TRP A 328 -6.03 -4.28 -20.57
N PRO A 329 -6.26 -3.00 -20.22
CA PRO A 329 -5.92 -1.90 -21.12
C PRO A 329 -4.42 -1.88 -21.45
N ALA A 330 -4.11 -1.68 -22.71
CA ALA A 330 -2.73 -1.49 -23.17
C ALA A 330 -2.18 -0.11 -22.75
N ILE A 331 -0.87 0.00 -22.65
CA ILE A 331 -0.20 1.29 -22.53
C ILE A 331 -0.39 2.07 -23.83
N ASP A 332 -0.82 3.32 -23.70
CA ASP A 332 -0.76 4.31 -24.77
C ASP A 332 0.34 5.32 -24.41
N PRO A 333 1.50 5.30 -25.10
CA PRO A 333 2.61 6.20 -24.80
C PRO A 333 2.32 7.66 -25.17
N HIS A 334 1.25 7.93 -25.92
CA HIS A 334 0.81 9.28 -26.29
C HIS A 334 -0.20 9.85 -25.29
N ASN A 335 -0.74 9.03 -24.39
CA ASN A 335 -1.65 9.51 -23.36
C ASN A 335 -0.92 10.47 -22.41
N GLU A 336 -1.48 11.65 -22.22
CA GLU A 336 -0.87 12.72 -21.41
C GLU A 336 -0.64 12.29 -19.95
N ALA A 337 -1.62 11.64 -19.32
CA ALA A 337 -1.49 11.17 -17.94
C ALA A 337 -0.39 10.10 -17.80
N PHE A 338 -0.26 9.20 -18.78
CA PHE A 338 0.85 8.25 -18.80
C PHE A 338 2.20 8.95 -18.92
N ARG A 339 2.31 9.92 -19.82
CA ARG A 339 3.56 10.68 -20.02
C ARG A 339 3.95 11.47 -18.77
N LEU A 340 2.99 12.13 -18.11
CA LEU A 340 3.23 12.86 -16.86
C LEU A 340 3.67 11.91 -15.73
N ASP A 341 3.04 10.75 -15.63
CA ASP A 341 3.42 9.73 -14.67
C ASP A 341 4.84 9.21 -14.91
N MET A 342 5.18 8.88 -16.16
CA MET A 342 6.52 8.45 -16.55
C MET A 342 7.57 9.55 -16.31
N LEU A 343 7.23 10.81 -16.52
CA LEU A 343 8.12 11.94 -16.24
C LEU A 343 8.37 12.08 -14.73
N ALA A 344 7.33 11.94 -13.89
CA ALA A 344 7.48 11.94 -12.43
C ALA A 344 8.37 10.78 -11.95
N LEU A 345 8.24 9.61 -12.58
CA LEU A 345 9.07 8.43 -12.28
C LEU A 345 10.48 8.50 -12.88
N SER A 346 10.80 9.50 -13.69
CA SER A 346 12.12 9.66 -14.34
C SER A 346 13.02 10.69 -13.68
N GLY A 347 12.46 11.54 -12.82
CA GLY A 347 13.14 12.62 -12.12
C GLY A 347 13.02 12.55 -10.61
N PRO A 348 13.47 13.56 -9.88
CA PRO A 348 13.13 13.72 -8.48
C PRO A 348 11.60 13.78 -8.35
N VAL A 349 11.07 13.05 -7.38
CA VAL A 349 9.61 12.82 -7.20
C VAL A 349 8.82 14.12 -6.99
N TYR A 350 9.49 15.21 -6.70
CA TYR A 350 8.88 16.48 -6.41
C TYR A 350 9.34 17.61 -7.34
N ARG A 351 8.35 18.38 -7.82
CA ARG A 351 8.60 19.69 -8.46
C ARG A 351 8.14 20.78 -7.51
N PRO A 352 9.03 21.69 -7.05
CA PRO A 352 8.63 22.85 -6.27
C PRO A 352 7.53 23.64 -7.00
N GLY A 353 6.45 24.02 -6.29
CA GLY A 353 5.35 24.79 -6.87
C GLY A 353 4.26 23.94 -7.54
N ALA A 354 4.32 22.63 -7.48
CA ALA A 354 3.22 21.76 -7.86
C ALA A 354 2.00 22.11 -6.98
N ARG A 355 0.89 22.48 -7.62
CA ARG A 355 -0.36 22.73 -6.89
C ARG A 355 -0.86 21.40 -6.35
N HIS A 356 -1.07 21.33 -5.03
CA HIS A 356 -1.86 20.26 -4.45
C HIS A 356 -3.26 20.30 -5.09
N GLY A 357 -3.89 19.16 -5.21
CA GLY A 357 -5.27 19.08 -5.71
C GLY A 357 -6.21 19.96 -4.89
N GLU A 358 -7.42 20.18 -5.41
CA GLU A 358 -8.44 20.92 -4.66
C GLU A 358 -8.57 20.36 -3.24
N PRO A 359 -8.68 21.24 -2.21
CA PRO A 359 -8.88 20.80 -0.84
C PRO A 359 -10.14 19.94 -0.73
N CYS A 360 -10.18 19.07 0.23
CA CYS A 360 -11.37 18.27 0.47
C CYS A 360 -12.53 19.13 0.97
N ARG A 361 -13.76 18.68 0.69
CA ARG A 361 -14.96 19.44 1.06
C ARG A 361 -15.28 19.23 2.55
N PRO A 362 -15.68 20.28 3.30
CA PRO A 362 -16.16 20.13 4.67
C PRO A 362 -17.29 19.07 4.73
N SER A 363 -17.25 18.17 5.69
CA SER A 363 -18.33 17.22 5.89
C SER A 363 -19.48 17.91 6.61
N GLN A 364 -20.67 17.93 6.00
CA GLN A 364 -21.87 18.50 6.63
C GLN A 364 -22.41 17.65 7.80
N SER A 365 -21.74 16.54 8.17
CA SER A 365 -22.24 15.56 9.15
C SER A 365 -21.20 15.03 10.15
N ALA A 366 -20.22 15.83 10.55
CA ALA A 366 -19.32 15.45 11.66
C ALA A 366 -20.04 15.34 13.02
N SER A 367 -21.29 15.83 13.16
CA SER A 367 -22.07 15.78 14.40
C SER A 367 -22.95 14.52 14.58
N GLY A 368 -22.92 13.56 13.65
CA GLY A 368 -23.86 12.42 13.64
C GLY A 368 -23.27 11.02 13.74
N VAL A 369 -21.97 10.83 13.66
CA VAL A 369 -21.36 9.49 13.80
C VAL A 369 -20.92 9.28 15.24
N LYS A 370 -21.85 8.89 16.12
CA LYS A 370 -21.50 8.32 17.42
C LYS A 370 -20.66 7.06 17.18
N ALA A 371 -19.47 7.03 17.80
CA ALA A 371 -18.69 5.80 17.91
C ALA A 371 -19.57 4.69 18.52
N PRO A 372 -19.48 3.43 18.09
CA PRO A 372 -20.17 2.35 18.76
C PRO A 372 -19.65 2.26 20.19
N VAL A 373 -20.54 2.49 21.16
CA VAL A 373 -20.29 2.20 22.56
C VAL A 373 -20.13 0.67 22.64
N HIS A 374 -18.99 0.21 23.12
CA HIS A 374 -18.84 -1.17 23.54
C HIS A 374 -19.78 -1.38 24.73
N ASP A 375 -20.90 -2.07 24.50
CA ASP A 375 -21.70 -2.61 25.58
C ASP A 375 -20.86 -3.64 26.37
N ALA A 376 -20.40 -3.24 27.53
CA ALA A 376 -19.82 -4.14 28.49
C ALA A 376 -21.00 -5.00 29.03
N ASP A 377 -20.88 -6.28 28.79
CA ASP A 377 -21.79 -7.34 29.24
C ASP A 377 -22.00 -7.27 30.77
N ALA A 378 -23.17 -6.80 31.15
CA ALA A 378 -23.63 -6.83 32.55
C ALA A 378 -24.43 -8.12 32.80
N SER A 379 -23.74 -9.25 32.98
CA SER A 379 -24.35 -10.48 33.46
C SER A 379 -24.60 -10.39 34.93
N GLY A 380 -25.73 -9.79 35.33
CA GLY A 380 -26.30 -9.86 36.69
C GLY A 380 -27.03 -11.17 36.90
N ARG A 381 -26.35 -12.16 37.47
CA ARG A 381 -27.01 -13.33 38.07
C ARG A 381 -27.72 -12.89 39.36
N LYS A 382 -29.06 -12.88 39.38
CA LYS A 382 -29.85 -13.03 40.63
C LYS A 382 -30.17 -14.49 40.81
N ARG A 383 -29.73 -15.01 41.96
CA ARG A 383 -30.23 -16.29 42.55
C ARG A 383 -31.59 -16.05 43.13
N HIS A 384 -32.53 -16.95 42.87
CA HIS A 384 -33.48 -17.54 43.77
C HIS A 384 -33.73 -18.96 43.34
#